data_a8025446d8c5e6ce5a99b15c854d55be
#
_entry.id   a8025446d8c5e6ce5a99b15c854d55be
#
_cell.length_a   1.000
_cell.length_b   1.000
_cell.length_c   1.000
_cell.angle_alpha   90.00
_cell.angle_beta   90.00
_cell.angle_gamma   90.00
#
_symmetry.space_group_name_H-M   'P 1'
#
loop_
_entity.id
_entity.type
_entity.pdbx_description
1 polymer ?
#
loop_
_entity_poly.entity_id
_entity_poly.type
_entity_poly.pdbx_seq_one_letter_code
_entity_poly.pdbx_strand_id
1 'polypeptide(L)'
;MIIDVHGHLGNINQAPFWAADAKKLEEYCDKSGVDYLCISSSRSLMYDVHEGNLEVAEALESSPKLLGYVVVNPVFPETIKDMGMMAENKKFIGVKVHPDYHGYDMASRKVVEFMDEVADHVGLMLFHVSCMPGTGFADAVRVARFAERHPKTNIIMAHIAGIFQNGNYPYFPNLKGLEEVSEMGLENVFVDTAHHLMYVYPGVMEKVVELAGADHLVFGTDAPLQGPAQMRFAIQTIEAMEISHADKDKILGGNALRLIGKEALK
;
A
#
# COMPACT_ATOMS: atom_id res chain seq x y z
N MET A 1 -14.53 -5.57 -10.80
CA MET A 1 -13.56 -6.27 -9.94
C MET A 1 -12.88 -5.24 -9.06
N ILE A 2 -12.90 -5.46 -7.75
CA ILE A 2 -12.33 -4.56 -6.75
C ILE A 2 -11.11 -5.23 -6.12
N ILE A 3 -9.96 -4.57 -6.20
CA ILE A 3 -8.70 -5.06 -5.63
C ILE A 3 -8.21 -4.03 -4.60
N ASP A 4 -8.15 -4.45 -3.36
CA ASP A 4 -7.58 -3.66 -2.26
C ASP A 4 -6.09 -3.97 -2.15
N VAL A 5 -5.25 -2.97 -2.45
CA VAL A 5 -3.78 -3.16 -2.48
C VAL A 5 -3.11 -3.05 -1.11
N HIS A 6 -3.87 -2.73 -0.04
CA HIS A 6 -3.27 -2.42 1.24
C HIS A 6 -4.05 -3.01 2.42
N GLY A 7 -3.55 -4.11 2.92
CA GLY A 7 -4.05 -4.76 4.13
C GLY A 7 -2.95 -5.44 4.94
N HIS A 8 -3.32 -5.88 6.13
CA HIS A 8 -2.41 -6.50 7.07
C HIS A 8 -2.99 -7.76 7.68
N LEU A 9 -2.16 -8.80 7.73
CA LEU A 9 -2.43 -10.02 8.49
C LEU A 9 -1.96 -9.85 9.94
N GLY A 10 -2.71 -10.38 10.89
CA GLY A 10 -2.31 -10.40 12.29
C GLY A 10 -2.78 -9.19 13.09
N ASN A 11 -2.04 -8.85 14.11
CA ASN A 11 -2.40 -7.81 15.08
C ASN A 11 -1.57 -6.55 14.86
N ILE A 12 -2.20 -5.47 14.42
CA ILE A 12 -1.58 -4.17 14.28
C ILE A 12 -1.67 -3.42 15.61
N ASN A 13 -0.55 -2.78 16.01
CA ASN A 13 -0.46 -1.97 17.22
C ASN A 13 -0.89 -2.69 18.50
N GLN A 14 -0.82 -4.03 18.50
CA GLN A 14 -1.18 -4.86 19.65
C GLN A 14 -2.63 -4.64 20.16
N ALA A 15 -3.50 -4.10 19.33
CA ALA A 15 -4.91 -3.88 19.68
C ALA A 15 -5.76 -5.06 19.18
N PRO A 16 -6.38 -5.85 20.08
CA PRO A 16 -7.06 -7.11 19.71
C PRO A 16 -8.18 -6.92 18.68
N PHE A 17 -8.85 -5.77 18.67
CA PHE A 17 -9.93 -5.49 17.74
C PHE A 17 -9.45 -5.15 16.31
N TRP A 18 -8.16 -4.92 16.14
CA TRP A 18 -7.52 -4.74 14.82
C TRP A 18 -6.79 -5.99 14.35
N ALA A 19 -6.92 -7.09 15.07
CA ALA A 19 -6.33 -8.34 14.67
C ALA A 19 -7.23 -9.09 13.68
N ALA A 20 -6.63 -9.62 12.64
CA ALA A 20 -7.33 -10.49 11.70
C ALA A 20 -6.40 -11.57 11.17
N ASP A 21 -6.84 -12.83 11.27
CA ASP A 21 -6.26 -13.96 10.55
C ASP A 21 -6.76 -13.99 9.08
N ALA A 22 -6.26 -14.93 8.29
CA ALA A 22 -6.62 -15.07 6.88
C ALA A 22 -8.14 -15.26 6.69
N LYS A 23 -8.78 -16.07 7.52
CA LYS A 23 -10.24 -16.32 7.47
C LYS A 23 -11.02 -15.03 7.75
N LYS A 24 -10.59 -14.25 8.73
CA LYS A 24 -11.22 -12.99 9.08
C LYS A 24 -11.09 -11.96 7.97
N LEU A 25 -9.94 -11.87 7.32
CA LEU A 25 -9.72 -10.99 6.18
C LEU A 25 -10.57 -11.42 4.97
N GLU A 26 -10.71 -12.72 4.71
CA GLU A 26 -11.61 -13.24 3.69
C GLU A 26 -13.08 -12.88 3.97
N GLU A 27 -13.53 -13.01 5.25
CA GLU A 27 -14.86 -12.53 5.65
C GLU A 27 -15.02 -11.00 5.44
N TYR A 28 -13.94 -10.22 5.59
CA TYR A 28 -13.97 -8.78 5.32
C TYR A 28 -14.17 -8.51 3.83
N CYS A 29 -13.46 -9.25 2.97
CA CYS A 29 -13.65 -9.18 1.53
C CYS A 29 -15.10 -9.51 1.14
N ASP A 30 -15.64 -10.62 1.64
CA ASP A 30 -17.03 -11.04 1.36
C ASP A 30 -18.06 -9.99 1.77
N LYS A 31 -17.89 -9.41 2.97
CA LYS A 31 -18.82 -8.42 3.52
C LYS A 31 -18.70 -7.04 2.87
N SER A 32 -17.54 -6.70 2.33
CA SER A 32 -17.29 -5.38 1.73
C SER A 32 -17.52 -5.37 0.22
N GLY A 33 -17.44 -6.52 -0.45
CA GLY A 33 -17.48 -6.64 -1.90
C GLY A 33 -16.11 -6.53 -2.57
N VAL A 34 -15.03 -6.62 -1.79
CA VAL A 34 -13.66 -6.71 -2.31
C VAL A 34 -13.41 -8.09 -2.88
N ASP A 35 -12.91 -8.19 -4.11
CA ASP A 35 -12.60 -9.46 -4.76
C ASP A 35 -11.25 -10.03 -4.29
N TYR A 36 -10.23 -9.16 -4.17
CA TYR A 36 -8.88 -9.51 -3.73
C TYR A 36 -8.33 -8.47 -2.76
N LEU A 37 -7.65 -8.93 -1.71
CA LEU A 37 -6.96 -8.10 -0.73
C LEU A 37 -5.48 -8.45 -0.69
N CYS A 38 -4.62 -7.45 -0.92
CA CYS A 38 -3.17 -7.60 -0.85
C CYS A 38 -2.69 -7.32 0.58
N ILE A 39 -1.97 -8.25 1.19
CA ILE A 39 -1.60 -8.22 2.60
C ILE A 39 -0.09 -8.28 2.83
N SER A 40 0.34 -7.68 3.92
CA SER A 40 1.62 -7.94 4.59
C SER A 40 1.37 -8.33 6.05
N SER A 41 2.25 -9.10 6.69
CA SER A 41 2.07 -9.44 8.09
C SER A 41 2.43 -8.26 9.01
N SER A 42 1.58 -8.01 10.00
CA SER A 42 1.91 -7.10 11.11
C SER A 42 3.13 -7.56 11.90
N ARG A 43 3.34 -8.90 11.97
CA ARG A 43 4.52 -9.46 12.62
C ARG A 43 5.80 -9.08 11.90
N SER A 44 5.82 -9.14 10.56
CA SER A 44 6.98 -8.72 9.78
C SER A 44 7.27 -7.22 9.87
N LEU A 45 6.26 -6.40 10.15
CA LEU A 45 6.45 -4.96 10.31
C LEU A 45 6.91 -4.57 11.73
N MET A 46 6.58 -5.36 12.77
CA MET A 46 6.73 -4.92 14.15
C MET A 46 7.67 -5.80 14.98
N TYR A 47 7.92 -7.04 14.58
CA TYR A 47 8.62 -8.01 15.43
C TYR A 47 9.67 -8.84 14.71
N ASP A 48 9.27 -9.62 13.71
CA ASP A 48 10.12 -10.60 13.03
C ASP A 48 9.73 -10.69 11.57
N VAL A 49 10.62 -10.18 10.71
CA VAL A 49 10.34 -10.07 9.26
C VAL A 49 10.14 -11.46 8.64
N HIS A 50 11.04 -12.39 8.90
CA HIS A 50 11.00 -13.72 8.29
C HIS A 50 9.76 -14.52 8.72
N GLU A 51 9.51 -14.60 10.03
CA GLU A 51 8.33 -15.29 10.55
C GLU A 51 7.02 -14.67 10.06
N GLY A 52 6.96 -13.33 9.95
CA GLY A 52 5.79 -12.67 9.39
C GLY A 52 5.61 -12.93 7.90
N ASN A 53 6.68 -13.06 7.12
CA ASN A 53 6.60 -13.45 5.71
C ASN A 53 6.12 -14.90 5.55
N LEU A 54 6.51 -15.81 6.45
CA LEU A 54 5.98 -17.18 6.49
C LEU A 54 4.49 -17.22 6.83
N GLU A 55 4.02 -16.39 7.76
CA GLU A 55 2.58 -16.25 8.06
C GLU A 55 1.78 -15.79 6.83
N VAL A 56 2.33 -14.87 6.04
CA VAL A 56 1.69 -14.47 4.77
C VAL A 56 1.66 -15.65 3.80
N ALA A 57 2.75 -16.38 3.62
CA ALA A 57 2.79 -17.55 2.75
C ALA A 57 1.68 -18.57 3.10
N GLU A 58 1.52 -18.90 4.38
CA GLU A 58 0.47 -19.79 4.88
C GLU A 58 -0.94 -19.21 4.60
N ALA A 59 -1.13 -17.91 4.81
CA ALA A 59 -2.41 -17.24 4.53
C ALA A 59 -2.78 -17.32 3.04
N LEU A 60 -1.81 -17.16 2.14
CA LEU A 60 -2.03 -17.26 0.68
C LEU A 60 -2.42 -18.66 0.22
N GLU A 61 -1.95 -19.71 0.90
CA GLU A 61 -2.36 -21.08 0.63
C GLU A 61 -3.81 -21.35 1.09
N SER A 62 -4.22 -20.73 2.19
CA SER A 62 -5.51 -20.97 2.83
C SER A 62 -6.67 -20.17 2.24
N SER A 63 -6.42 -19.08 1.52
CA SER A 63 -7.46 -18.20 0.96
C SER A 63 -7.25 -17.90 -0.53
N PRO A 64 -8.31 -18.04 -1.35
CA PRO A 64 -8.26 -17.66 -2.77
C PRO A 64 -8.33 -16.14 -2.99
N LYS A 65 -8.69 -15.36 -1.97
CA LYS A 65 -8.88 -13.90 -2.07
C LYS A 65 -7.68 -13.08 -1.63
N LEU A 66 -6.69 -13.72 -0.97
CA LEU A 66 -5.52 -13.02 -0.47
C LEU A 66 -4.36 -13.08 -1.46
N LEU A 67 -3.72 -11.93 -1.64
CA LEU A 67 -2.45 -11.75 -2.32
C LEU A 67 -1.43 -11.19 -1.30
N GLY A 68 -0.12 -11.39 -1.50
CA GLY A 68 0.86 -11.06 -0.50
C GLY A 68 1.95 -10.12 -0.96
N TYR A 69 2.48 -9.36 -0.02
CA TYR A 69 3.77 -8.70 -0.14
C TYR A 69 4.78 -9.40 0.76
N VAL A 70 6.00 -9.57 0.25
CA VAL A 70 7.14 -9.89 1.09
C VAL A 70 7.60 -8.60 1.77
N VAL A 71 7.83 -8.63 3.07
CA VAL A 71 8.44 -7.51 3.79
C VAL A 71 9.95 -7.68 3.81
N VAL A 72 10.68 -6.59 3.60
CA VAL A 72 12.13 -6.52 3.76
C VAL A 72 12.52 -5.38 4.69
N ASN A 73 13.66 -5.51 5.37
CA ASN A 73 14.12 -4.51 6.32
C ASN A 73 15.63 -4.29 6.21
N PRO A 74 16.11 -3.12 5.78
CA PRO A 74 17.54 -2.82 5.63
C PRO A 74 18.32 -2.82 6.96
N VAL A 75 17.64 -2.75 8.10
CA VAL A 75 18.27 -2.92 9.43
C VAL A 75 18.71 -4.37 9.64
N PHE A 76 18.00 -5.31 9.02
CA PHE A 76 18.27 -6.74 8.97
C PHE A 76 18.42 -7.18 7.51
N PRO A 77 19.58 -6.91 6.87
CA PRO A 77 19.72 -7.05 5.41
C PRO A 77 19.57 -8.49 4.90
N GLU A 78 19.71 -9.50 5.74
CA GLU A 78 19.43 -10.90 5.41
C GLU A 78 17.97 -11.14 4.99
N THR A 79 17.04 -10.26 5.36
CA THR A 79 15.62 -10.36 4.99
C THR A 79 15.37 -10.25 3.50
N ILE A 80 16.32 -9.75 2.71
CA ILE A 80 16.25 -9.74 1.25
C ILE A 80 16.10 -11.16 0.66
N LYS A 81 16.57 -12.18 1.38
CA LYS A 81 16.46 -13.59 0.95
C LYS A 81 15.02 -14.06 0.87
N ASP A 82 14.13 -13.48 1.68
CA ASP A 82 12.70 -13.83 1.69
C ASP A 82 12.01 -13.48 0.36
N MET A 83 12.61 -12.60 -0.45
CA MET A 83 12.13 -12.33 -1.82
C MET A 83 12.10 -13.60 -2.69
N GLY A 84 12.86 -14.64 -2.32
CA GLY A 84 12.78 -15.95 -2.94
C GLY A 84 11.38 -16.57 -2.92
N MET A 85 10.55 -16.26 -1.90
CA MET A 85 9.16 -16.71 -1.79
C MET A 85 8.29 -16.29 -2.99
N MET A 86 8.61 -15.15 -3.64
CA MET A 86 7.90 -14.67 -4.84
C MET A 86 8.10 -15.58 -6.06
N ALA A 87 9.22 -16.30 -6.11
CA ALA A 87 9.47 -17.29 -7.17
C ALA A 87 8.66 -18.57 -6.94
N GLU A 88 8.46 -18.94 -5.68
CA GLU A 88 7.78 -20.18 -5.26
C GLU A 88 6.26 -20.04 -5.29
N ASN A 89 5.72 -18.85 -4.92
CA ASN A 89 4.29 -18.59 -4.88
C ASN A 89 3.94 -17.29 -5.62
N LYS A 90 3.23 -17.41 -6.75
CA LYS A 90 2.84 -16.26 -7.61
C LYS A 90 1.82 -15.33 -7.00
N LYS A 91 1.19 -15.70 -5.88
CA LYS A 91 0.34 -14.80 -5.10
C LYS A 91 1.15 -13.75 -4.32
N PHE A 92 2.47 -13.90 -4.16
CA PHE A 92 3.33 -12.80 -3.74
C PHE A 92 3.55 -11.85 -4.91
N ILE A 93 2.99 -10.65 -4.81
CA ILE A 93 2.89 -9.67 -5.90
C ILE A 93 3.97 -8.59 -5.89
N GLY A 94 4.72 -8.47 -4.80
CA GLY A 94 5.72 -7.42 -4.63
C GLY A 94 6.29 -7.37 -3.22
N VAL A 95 6.92 -6.25 -2.91
CA VAL A 95 7.58 -6.01 -1.63
C VAL A 95 6.89 -4.87 -0.87
N LYS A 96 6.62 -5.06 0.43
CA LYS A 96 6.20 -3.99 1.37
C LYS A 96 7.38 -3.50 2.17
N VAL A 97 7.52 -2.20 2.31
CA VAL A 97 8.50 -1.55 3.18
C VAL A 97 7.84 -0.54 4.11
N HIS A 98 8.35 -0.46 5.34
CA HIS A 98 7.80 0.41 6.36
C HIS A 98 8.90 1.14 7.14
N PRO A 99 9.46 2.23 6.57
CA PRO A 99 10.60 2.93 7.18
C PRO A 99 10.37 3.39 8.61
N ASP A 100 9.17 3.88 8.94
CA ASP A 100 8.87 4.41 10.27
C ASP A 100 8.84 3.32 11.36
N TYR A 101 8.20 2.17 11.10
CA TYR A 101 8.20 1.06 12.07
C TYR A 101 9.55 0.36 12.17
N HIS A 102 10.25 0.21 11.07
CA HIS A 102 11.58 -0.40 11.05
C HIS A 102 12.69 0.55 11.50
N GLY A 103 12.40 1.85 11.64
CA GLY A 103 13.33 2.84 12.18
C GLY A 103 14.52 3.15 11.26
N TYR A 104 14.35 3.15 9.95
CA TYR A 104 15.41 3.51 9.01
C TYR A 104 15.05 4.70 8.12
N ASP A 105 16.03 5.57 7.92
CA ASP A 105 15.88 6.75 7.06
C ASP A 105 16.21 6.40 5.61
N MET A 106 15.26 6.64 4.69
CA MET A 106 15.43 6.47 3.24
C MET A 106 16.53 7.35 2.63
N ALA A 107 17.04 8.37 3.35
CA ALA A 107 18.21 9.14 2.95
C ALA A 107 19.55 8.50 3.34
N SER A 108 19.55 7.46 4.18
CA SER A 108 20.76 6.77 4.59
C SER A 108 21.36 5.98 3.43
N ARG A 109 22.67 6.15 3.17
CA ARG A 109 23.37 5.47 2.08
C ARG A 109 23.19 3.95 2.10
N LYS A 110 23.32 3.32 3.25
CA LYS A 110 23.15 1.85 3.37
C LYS A 110 21.73 1.40 3.06
N VAL A 111 20.73 2.21 3.43
CA VAL A 111 19.32 1.96 3.11
C VAL A 111 19.10 2.10 1.61
N VAL A 112 19.64 3.15 1.00
CA VAL A 112 19.55 3.36 -0.45
C VAL A 112 20.16 2.18 -1.21
N GLU A 113 21.39 1.75 -0.86
CA GLU A 113 22.06 0.61 -1.50
C GLU A 113 21.23 -0.68 -1.37
N PHE A 114 20.64 -0.96 -0.21
CA PHE A 114 19.76 -2.11 0.00
C PHE A 114 18.47 -2.01 -0.82
N MET A 115 17.83 -0.85 -0.81
CA MET A 115 16.57 -0.65 -1.55
C MET A 115 16.78 -0.65 -3.07
N ASP A 116 17.92 -0.15 -3.55
CA ASP A 116 18.29 -0.24 -4.96
C ASP A 116 18.43 -1.73 -5.38
N GLU A 117 19.06 -2.57 -4.54
CA GLU A 117 19.13 -4.02 -4.77
C GLU A 117 17.74 -4.67 -4.79
N VAL A 118 16.85 -4.31 -3.86
CA VAL A 118 15.45 -4.79 -3.85
C VAL A 118 14.72 -4.40 -5.13
N ALA A 119 14.80 -3.13 -5.53
CA ALA A 119 14.11 -2.61 -6.71
C ALA A 119 14.56 -3.27 -8.01
N ASP A 120 15.83 -3.65 -8.11
CA ASP A 120 16.37 -4.34 -9.30
C ASP A 120 15.76 -5.74 -9.51
N HIS A 121 15.13 -6.32 -8.48
CA HIS A 121 14.59 -7.69 -8.51
C HIS A 121 13.05 -7.77 -8.43
N VAL A 122 12.34 -6.63 -8.25
CA VAL A 122 10.88 -6.63 -8.13
C VAL A 122 10.22 -5.63 -9.07
N GLY A 123 9.02 -5.98 -9.55
CA GLY A 123 8.23 -5.07 -10.40
C GLY A 123 7.28 -4.15 -9.62
N LEU A 124 7.07 -4.41 -8.32
CA LEU A 124 6.10 -3.67 -7.49
C LEU A 124 6.59 -3.55 -6.06
N MET A 125 6.54 -2.32 -5.52
CA MET A 125 6.78 -2.06 -4.09
C MET A 125 5.67 -1.18 -3.51
N LEU A 126 5.18 -1.54 -2.31
CA LEU A 126 4.28 -0.72 -1.51
C LEU A 126 5.07 -0.06 -0.38
N PHE A 127 5.21 1.25 -0.43
CA PHE A 127 5.88 2.05 0.59
C PHE A 127 4.88 2.63 1.58
N HIS A 128 5.12 2.40 2.88
CA HIS A 128 4.56 3.29 3.88
C HIS A 128 5.19 4.66 3.71
N VAL A 129 4.38 5.70 3.58
CA VAL A 129 4.84 7.09 3.48
C VAL A 129 4.57 7.79 4.79
N SER A 130 5.59 8.46 5.33
CA SER A 130 5.49 9.22 6.57
C SER A 130 4.48 10.36 6.44
N CYS A 131 3.68 10.54 7.48
CA CYS A 131 2.44 11.30 7.42
C CYS A 131 2.61 12.83 7.35
N MET A 132 3.81 13.34 7.57
CA MET A 132 4.08 14.79 7.52
C MET A 132 5.21 15.07 6.54
N PRO A 133 4.98 15.88 5.50
CA PRO A 133 6.03 16.23 4.54
C PRO A 133 7.27 16.81 5.21
N GLY A 134 8.44 16.31 4.85
CA GLY A 134 9.72 16.72 5.41
C GLY A 134 10.02 16.21 6.82
N THR A 135 9.16 15.35 7.38
CA THR A 135 9.36 14.68 8.66
C THR A 135 9.21 13.17 8.49
N GLY A 136 9.66 12.41 9.49
CA GLY A 136 9.66 10.96 9.40
C GLY A 136 10.76 10.41 8.50
N PHE A 137 10.78 9.10 8.31
CA PHE A 137 11.87 8.40 7.63
C PHE A 137 11.66 8.25 6.13
N ALA A 138 10.43 8.35 5.65
CA ALA A 138 10.07 8.22 4.23
C ALA A 138 8.97 9.23 3.86
N ASP A 139 9.31 10.49 3.68
CA ASP A 139 8.38 11.46 3.09
C ASP A 139 8.16 11.17 1.59
N ALA A 140 7.05 11.69 1.06
CA ALA A 140 6.62 11.42 -0.31
C ALA A 140 7.70 11.75 -1.36
N VAL A 141 8.40 12.88 -1.20
CA VAL A 141 9.43 13.32 -2.15
C VAL A 141 10.64 12.39 -2.14
N ARG A 142 11.07 11.91 -0.97
CA ARG A 142 12.16 10.92 -0.88
C ARG A 142 11.80 9.61 -1.57
N VAL A 143 10.57 9.14 -1.39
CA VAL A 143 10.08 7.93 -2.08
C VAL A 143 9.97 8.17 -3.59
N ALA A 144 9.52 9.36 -4.03
CA ALA A 144 9.49 9.71 -5.45
C ALA A 144 10.89 9.77 -6.07
N ARG A 145 11.88 10.34 -5.36
CA ARG A 145 13.28 10.33 -5.80
C ARG A 145 13.87 8.92 -5.89
N PHE A 146 13.42 8.00 -5.07
CA PHE A 146 13.75 6.59 -5.22
C PHE A 146 13.09 6.01 -6.49
N ALA A 147 11.80 6.24 -6.71
CA ALA A 147 11.08 5.80 -7.90
C ALA A 147 11.70 6.32 -9.21
N GLU A 148 12.13 7.58 -9.22
CA GLU A 148 12.83 8.21 -10.37
C GLU A 148 14.08 7.44 -10.81
N ARG A 149 14.81 6.85 -9.86
CA ARG A 149 16.00 6.03 -10.16
C ARG A 149 15.65 4.62 -10.63
N HIS A 150 14.45 4.14 -10.33
CA HIS A 150 13.99 2.78 -10.63
C HIS A 150 12.75 2.76 -11.55
N PRO A 151 12.83 3.28 -12.79
CA PRO A 151 11.66 3.44 -13.66
C PRO A 151 10.99 2.13 -14.10
N LYS A 152 11.61 0.99 -13.84
CA LYS A 152 11.06 -0.35 -14.15
C LYS A 152 10.26 -0.94 -12.97
N THR A 153 10.38 -0.36 -11.77
CA THR A 153 9.71 -0.79 -10.56
C THR A 153 8.58 0.17 -10.25
N ASN A 154 7.36 -0.34 -10.19
CA ASN A 154 6.20 0.46 -9.81
C ASN A 154 6.19 0.66 -8.29
N ILE A 155 5.96 1.88 -7.86
CA ILE A 155 5.93 2.27 -6.45
C ILE A 155 4.53 2.71 -6.09
N ILE A 156 3.88 2.02 -5.16
CA ILE A 156 2.65 2.48 -4.52
C ILE A 156 3.04 3.22 -3.24
N MET A 157 2.66 4.47 -3.14
CA MET A 157 2.80 5.29 -1.93
C MET A 157 1.54 5.17 -1.10
N ALA A 158 1.67 4.67 0.12
CA ALA A 158 0.54 4.50 1.02
C ALA A 158 -0.05 5.83 1.47
N HIS A 159 -1.36 5.80 1.82
CA HIS A 159 -2.07 6.89 2.47
C HIS A 159 -2.05 8.19 1.67
N ILE A 160 -2.28 8.10 0.34
CA ILE A 160 -2.24 9.24 -0.59
C ILE A 160 -0.95 10.06 -0.41
N ALA A 161 0.20 9.38 -0.49
CA ALA A 161 1.51 9.99 -0.31
C ALA A 161 1.66 10.74 1.03
N GLY A 162 1.10 10.16 2.12
CA GLY A 162 1.31 10.65 3.49
C GLY A 162 0.24 11.61 4.01
N ILE A 163 -0.97 11.60 3.45
CA ILE A 163 -2.08 12.46 3.90
C ILE A 163 -2.57 12.18 5.33
N PHE A 164 -2.24 11.03 5.89
CA PHE A 164 -2.87 10.44 7.06
C PHE A 164 -2.86 11.31 8.33
N GLN A 165 -1.81 12.06 8.60
CA GLN A 165 -1.72 12.88 9.81
C GLN A 165 -1.56 14.35 9.48
N ASN A 166 -2.67 15.02 9.30
CA ASN A 166 -2.68 16.43 9.06
C ASN A 166 -3.18 17.22 10.27
N GLY A 167 -2.49 17.07 11.39
CA GLY A 167 -2.87 17.69 12.65
C GLY A 167 -2.92 19.22 12.66
N ASN A 168 -2.41 19.88 11.63
CA ASN A 168 -2.35 21.35 11.56
C ASN A 168 -3.50 21.97 10.76
N TYR A 169 -4.33 21.13 10.11
CA TYR A 169 -5.43 21.61 9.29
C TYR A 169 -6.75 20.99 9.74
N PRO A 170 -7.55 21.69 10.54
CA PRO A 170 -8.81 21.12 11.01
C PRO A 170 -9.85 20.97 9.88
N TYR A 171 -9.60 21.55 8.70
CA TYR A 171 -10.61 21.66 7.65
C TYR A 171 -10.25 20.97 6.34
N PHE A 172 -8.94 20.80 6.04
CA PHE A 172 -8.46 20.14 4.83
C PHE A 172 -7.24 19.28 5.10
N PRO A 173 -7.15 18.10 4.47
CA PRO A 173 -5.90 17.35 4.48
C PRO A 173 -4.82 18.12 3.72
N ASN A 174 -3.60 18.01 4.17
CA ASN A 174 -2.45 18.58 3.50
C ASN A 174 -2.02 17.68 2.33
N LEU A 175 -2.37 18.05 1.12
CA LEU A 175 -2.00 17.32 -0.09
C LEU A 175 -0.62 17.70 -0.65
N LYS A 176 0.17 18.48 0.10
CA LYS A 176 1.45 18.99 -0.39
C LYS A 176 2.39 17.88 -0.87
N GLY A 177 2.47 16.75 -0.15
CA GLY A 177 3.29 15.62 -0.59
C GLY A 177 2.83 15.07 -1.94
N LEU A 178 1.52 14.92 -2.14
CA LEU A 178 0.94 14.49 -3.40
C LEU A 178 1.17 15.52 -4.52
N GLU A 179 1.00 16.81 -4.25
CA GLU A 179 1.25 17.89 -5.23
C GLU A 179 2.71 17.85 -5.72
N GLU A 180 3.68 17.82 -4.81
CA GLU A 180 5.11 17.76 -5.14
C GLU A 180 5.48 16.50 -5.94
N VAL A 181 4.90 15.36 -5.59
CA VAL A 181 5.13 14.09 -6.32
C VAL A 181 4.49 14.12 -7.70
N SER A 182 3.28 14.65 -7.82
CA SER A 182 2.57 14.76 -9.10
C SER A 182 3.30 15.69 -10.09
N GLU A 183 3.90 16.78 -9.59
CA GLU A 183 4.73 17.68 -10.40
C GLU A 183 5.98 17.02 -10.98
N MET A 184 6.46 15.92 -10.37
CA MET A 184 7.59 15.17 -10.90
C MET A 184 7.25 14.33 -12.16
N GLY A 185 5.97 14.09 -12.43
CA GLY A 185 5.51 13.40 -13.66
C GLY A 185 6.02 11.98 -13.82
N LEU A 186 6.16 11.22 -12.74
CA LEU A 186 6.72 9.87 -12.73
C LEU A 186 5.64 8.83 -13.09
N GLU A 187 5.81 8.13 -14.20
CA GLU A 187 4.88 7.11 -14.71
C GLU A 187 4.77 5.86 -13.83
N ASN A 188 5.79 5.59 -13.03
CA ASN A 188 5.89 4.41 -12.16
C ASN A 188 5.51 4.68 -10.70
N VAL A 189 4.93 5.85 -10.41
CA VAL A 189 4.44 6.21 -9.07
C VAL A 189 2.93 6.14 -9.03
N PHE A 190 2.41 5.44 -8.03
CA PHE A 190 0.98 5.28 -7.73
C PHE A 190 0.76 5.68 -6.27
N VAL A 191 -0.47 6.04 -5.94
CA VAL A 191 -0.87 6.28 -4.55
C VAL A 191 -2.10 5.45 -4.21
N ASP A 192 -2.13 4.89 -3.01
CA ASP A 192 -3.33 4.18 -2.54
C ASP A 192 -4.28 5.12 -1.78
N THR A 193 -5.49 4.66 -1.58
CA THR A 193 -6.56 5.40 -0.88
C THR A 193 -6.67 5.01 0.60
N ALA A 194 -5.71 4.26 1.14
CA ALA A 194 -5.79 3.76 2.50
C ALA A 194 -5.95 4.91 3.52
N HIS A 195 -6.77 4.67 4.52
CA HIS A 195 -7.12 5.57 5.62
C HIS A 195 -7.83 6.88 5.24
N HIS A 196 -7.58 7.45 4.07
CA HIS A 196 -7.98 8.82 3.80
C HIS A 196 -9.50 9.02 3.89
N LEU A 197 -10.30 8.04 3.45
CA LEU A 197 -11.77 8.15 3.45
C LEU A 197 -12.40 8.28 4.85
N MET A 198 -11.65 7.99 5.91
CA MET A 198 -12.11 8.21 7.28
C MET A 198 -11.81 9.61 7.83
N TYR A 199 -10.88 10.33 7.22
CA TYR A 199 -10.33 11.56 7.79
C TYR A 199 -10.44 12.78 6.88
N VAL A 200 -11.07 12.62 5.70
CA VAL A 200 -11.15 13.70 4.72
C VAL A 200 -12.56 14.23 4.53
N TYR A 201 -12.66 15.48 4.12
CA TYR A 201 -13.91 16.14 3.80
C TYR A 201 -14.41 15.75 2.39
N PRO A 202 -15.73 15.89 2.14
CA PRO A 202 -16.28 15.75 0.79
C PRO A 202 -15.51 16.62 -0.24
N GLY A 203 -15.27 16.08 -1.42
CA GLY A 203 -14.56 16.77 -2.49
C GLY A 203 -13.03 16.61 -2.47
N VAL A 204 -12.46 16.03 -1.41
CA VAL A 204 -11.00 15.82 -1.35
C VAL A 204 -10.55 14.74 -2.34
N MET A 205 -11.34 13.70 -2.54
CA MET A 205 -10.99 12.66 -3.51
C MET A 205 -10.98 13.17 -4.95
N GLU A 206 -11.90 14.04 -5.30
CA GLU A 206 -11.89 14.73 -6.60
C GLU A 206 -10.59 15.53 -6.77
N LYS A 207 -10.14 16.21 -5.71
CA LYS A 207 -8.84 16.92 -5.73
C LYS A 207 -7.65 15.97 -5.86
N VAL A 208 -7.70 14.82 -5.21
CA VAL A 208 -6.67 13.77 -5.35
C VAL A 208 -6.62 13.26 -6.79
N VAL A 209 -7.78 13.01 -7.42
CA VAL A 209 -7.86 12.60 -8.84
C VAL A 209 -7.35 13.71 -9.76
N GLU A 210 -7.65 14.98 -9.47
CA GLU A 210 -7.13 16.13 -10.22
C GLU A 210 -5.59 16.19 -10.18
N LEU A 211 -4.99 15.93 -9.01
CA LEU A 211 -3.54 16.01 -8.82
C LEU A 211 -2.80 14.78 -9.38
N ALA A 212 -3.23 13.59 -9.01
CA ALA A 212 -2.53 12.36 -9.37
C ALA A 212 -2.95 11.78 -10.73
N GLY A 213 -4.16 12.09 -11.18
CA GLY A 213 -4.79 11.38 -12.30
C GLY A 213 -5.34 10.00 -11.89
N ALA A 214 -6.49 9.62 -12.47
CA ALA A 214 -7.12 8.33 -12.14
C ALA A 214 -6.24 7.11 -12.50
N ASP A 215 -5.32 7.24 -13.45
CA ASP A 215 -4.40 6.18 -13.87
C ASP A 215 -3.31 5.86 -12.85
N HIS A 216 -3.07 6.75 -11.88
CA HIS A 216 -2.07 6.62 -10.81
C HIS A 216 -2.68 6.37 -9.43
N LEU A 217 -4.00 6.17 -9.35
CA LEU A 217 -4.68 5.84 -8.10
C LEU A 217 -5.02 4.36 -8.02
N VAL A 218 -4.81 3.75 -6.87
CA VAL A 218 -5.19 2.37 -6.56
C VAL A 218 -6.00 2.33 -5.26
N PHE A 219 -7.01 1.48 -5.23
CA PHE A 219 -7.84 1.29 -4.05
C PHE A 219 -7.06 0.57 -2.95
N GLY A 220 -7.06 1.11 -1.75
CA GLY A 220 -6.50 0.53 -0.55
C GLY A 220 -7.29 0.94 0.68
N THR A 221 -7.38 0.09 1.71
CA THR A 221 -8.14 0.38 2.93
C THR A 221 -7.33 0.34 4.21
N ASP A 222 -6.19 -0.35 4.22
CA ASP A 222 -5.42 -0.65 5.42
C ASP A 222 -6.19 -1.54 6.42
N ALA A 223 -6.94 -2.53 5.88
CA ALA A 223 -7.59 -3.53 6.70
C ALA A 223 -6.53 -4.34 7.51
N PRO A 224 -6.78 -4.73 8.76
CA PRO A 224 -8.04 -4.70 9.50
C PRO A 224 -8.29 -3.43 10.31
N LEU A 225 -7.46 -2.38 10.20
CA LEU A 225 -7.75 -1.07 10.82
C LEU A 225 -9.10 -0.52 10.34
N GLN A 226 -9.41 -0.77 9.09
CA GLN A 226 -10.71 -0.54 8.48
C GLN A 226 -11.51 -1.84 8.45
N GLY A 227 -12.66 -1.86 9.12
CA GLY A 227 -13.56 -3.01 9.07
C GLY A 227 -14.42 -3.02 7.80
N PRO A 228 -15.22 -4.09 7.57
CA PRO A 228 -15.98 -4.26 6.32
C PRO A 228 -16.96 -3.11 6.02
N ALA A 229 -17.48 -2.45 7.05
CA ALA A 229 -18.38 -1.30 6.88
C ALA A 229 -17.63 -0.10 6.30
N GLN A 230 -16.43 0.18 6.81
CA GLN A 230 -15.56 1.26 6.30
C GLN A 230 -15.05 0.93 4.91
N MET A 231 -14.66 -0.32 4.64
CA MET A 231 -14.26 -0.76 3.29
C MET A 231 -15.38 -0.52 2.27
N ARG A 232 -16.63 -0.89 2.60
CA ARG A 232 -17.80 -0.58 1.74
C ARG A 232 -18.00 0.92 1.56
N PHE A 233 -17.87 1.68 2.64
CA PHE A 233 -18.00 3.14 2.56
C PHE A 233 -16.93 3.74 1.65
N ALA A 234 -15.70 3.23 1.71
CA ALA A 234 -14.61 3.63 0.83
C ALA A 234 -14.93 3.37 -0.66
N ILE A 235 -15.45 2.17 -0.97
CA ILE A 235 -15.90 1.81 -2.31
C ILE A 235 -17.01 2.75 -2.78
N GLN A 236 -18.06 2.92 -1.96
CA GLN A 236 -19.20 3.79 -2.29
C GLN A 236 -18.80 5.25 -2.50
N THR A 237 -17.80 5.74 -1.76
CA THR A 237 -17.29 7.10 -1.95
C THR A 237 -16.67 7.26 -3.33
N ILE A 238 -15.87 6.29 -3.80
CA ILE A 238 -15.29 6.32 -5.15
C ILE A 238 -16.41 6.19 -6.21
N GLU A 239 -17.39 5.31 -5.99
CA GLU A 239 -18.53 5.15 -6.90
C GLU A 239 -19.38 6.42 -7.02
N ALA A 240 -19.49 7.20 -5.94
CA ALA A 240 -20.28 8.45 -5.91
C ALA A 240 -19.55 9.67 -6.48
N MET A 241 -18.23 9.61 -6.73
CA MET A 241 -17.48 10.73 -7.29
C MET A 241 -18.00 11.18 -8.65
N GLU A 242 -17.89 12.46 -8.96
CA GLU A 242 -18.24 13.05 -10.26
C GLU A 242 -17.11 12.90 -11.30
N ILE A 243 -16.65 11.66 -11.51
CA ILE A 243 -15.67 11.28 -12.54
C ILE A 243 -16.26 10.22 -13.47
N SER A 244 -15.56 9.90 -14.56
CA SER A 244 -16.04 8.89 -15.51
C SER A 244 -16.12 7.49 -14.87
N HIS A 245 -17.05 6.64 -15.34
CA HIS A 245 -17.11 5.25 -14.90
C HIS A 245 -15.79 4.50 -15.16
N ALA A 246 -15.14 4.79 -16.30
CA ALA A 246 -13.86 4.19 -16.63
C ALA A 246 -12.77 4.55 -15.60
N ASP A 247 -12.76 5.77 -15.07
CA ASP A 247 -11.81 6.18 -14.06
C ASP A 247 -12.11 5.54 -12.68
N LYS A 248 -13.40 5.39 -12.33
CA LYS A 248 -13.80 4.62 -11.13
C LYS A 248 -13.33 3.17 -11.24
N ASP A 249 -13.52 2.53 -12.39
CA ASP A 249 -13.08 1.15 -12.63
C ASP A 249 -11.55 1.01 -12.54
N LYS A 250 -10.79 2.00 -13.05
CA LYS A 250 -9.34 2.03 -12.90
C LYS A 250 -8.93 2.09 -11.43
N ILE A 251 -9.49 3.02 -10.67
CA ILE A 251 -9.15 3.23 -9.24
C ILE A 251 -9.51 1.99 -8.43
N LEU A 252 -10.72 1.44 -8.58
CA LEU A 252 -11.19 0.33 -7.77
C LEU A 252 -10.46 -0.99 -8.03
N GLY A 253 -9.84 -1.16 -9.20
CA GLY A 253 -9.12 -2.42 -9.45
C GLY A 253 -8.36 -2.52 -10.76
N GLY A 254 -8.71 -1.72 -11.77
CA GLY A 254 -8.06 -1.78 -13.07
C GLY A 254 -6.56 -1.50 -13.02
N ASN A 255 -6.17 -0.45 -12.30
CA ASN A 255 -4.75 -0.11 -12.10
C ASN A 255 -4.03 -1.18 -11.28
N ALA A 256 -4.62 -1.63 -10.17
CA ALA A 256 -4.07 -2.70 -9.36
C ALA A 256 -3.83 -3.96 -10.20
N LEU A 257 -4.83 -4.39 -11.00
CA LEU A 257 -4.68 -5.54 -11.89
C LEU A 257 -3.53 -5.38 -12.90
N ARG A 258 -3.34 -4.17 -13.43
CA ARG A 258 -2.22 -3.87 -14.34
C ARG A 258 -0.87 -4.02 -13.63
N LEU A 259 -0.78 -3.59 -12.37
CA LEU A 259 0.45 -3.65 -11.57
C LEU A 259 0.81 -5.07 -11.15
N ILE A 260 -0.18 -5.84 -10.67
CA ILE A 260 0.06 -7.19 -10.13
C ILE A 260 0.06 -8.29 -11.20
N GLY A 261 -0.58 -8.04 -12.34
CA GLY A 261 -0.74 -9.03 -13.41
C GLY A 261 -1.80 -10.10 -13.12
N LYS A 262 -2.38 -10.66 -14.18
CA LYS A 262 -3.45 -11.67 -14.08
C LYS A 262 -2.99 -13.02 -13.53
N GLU A 263 -1.69 -13.31 -13.58
CA GLU A 263 -1.15 -14.59 -13.11
C GLU A 263 -1.27 -14.75 -11.60
N ALA A 264 -1.19 -13.65 -10.85
CA ALA A 264 -1.36 -13.65 -9.40
C ALA A 264 -2.78 -14.03 -8.93
N LEU A 265 -3.78 -13.94 -9.82
CA LEU A 265 -5.19 -14.23 -9.53
C LEU A 265 -5.59 -15.67 -9.85
N LYS A 266 -4.66 -16.51 -10.31
CA LYS A 266 -4.90 -17.93 -10.63
C LYS A 266 -4.55 -18.81 -9.43
#